data_55d6c6aff52ad6d219f3980adbab45c6
#
_entry.id   55d6c6aff52ad6d219f3980adbab45c6
#
_cell.length_a   1.000
_cell.length_b   1.000
_cell.length_c   1.000
_cell.angle_alpha   90.00
_cell.angle_beta   90.00
_cell.angle_gamma   90.00
#
_symmetry.space_group_name_H-M   'P 1'
#
loop_
_entity.id
_entity.type
_entity.pdbx_description
1 polymer ?
#
loop_
_entity_poly.entity_id
_entity_poly.type
_entity_poly.pdbx_seq_one_letter_code
_entity_poly.pdbx_strand_id
1 'polypeptide(L)'
;MIGKLTGTIDSYGEDFVILDVHGVGYLVHCSARTLQQLPAVGEAVVLAIETHVREDQIRLFGFLSAAEREWFRLLQTVQGVGTKVALAILSTLKLADLATAIAMRDKAMITRAPGVGPKVAERIVTELKDKSPALTAVDPAVVRLSGAVEDKRAAGPVADAVSALVNLGYEQPQAVAVIAAAVRDAGDGADAARLIRLGLKELAREVTR
;
A
#
# COMPACT_ATOMS: atom_id res chain seq x y z
N MET A 1 -14.77 16.93 1.30
CA MET A 1 -13.70 16.08 0.69
C MET A 1 -14.03 14.61 0.93
N ILE A 2 -13.85 13.75 -0.08
CA ILE A 2 -14.09 12.31 0.01
C ILE A 2 -12.73 11.65 0.30
N GLY A 3 -12.62 10.93 1.42
CA GLY A 3 -11.36 10.29 1.86
C GLY A 3 -11.36 8.76 1.75
N LYS A 4 -12.56 8.15 1.64
CA LYS A 4 -12.75 6.70 1.50
C LYS A 4 -14.08 6.44 0.80
N LEU A 5 -14.13 5.43 -0.06
CA LEU A 5 -15.36 4.87 -0.60
C LEU A 5 -15.41 3.37 -0.32
N THR A 6 -16.59 2.91 0.09
CA THR A 6 -16.92 1.49 0.24
C THR A 6 -18.15 1.24 -0.60
N GLY A 7 -18.04 0.35 -1.57
CA GLY A 7 -19.13 0.07 -2.51
C GLY A 7 -18.86 -1.18 -3.32
N THR A 8 -19.65 -1.41 -4.35
CA THR A 8 -19.48 -2.50 -5.31
C THR A 8 -18.95 -1.96 -6.63
N ILE A 9 -18.16 -2.77 -7.32
CA ILE A 9 -17.69 -2.43 -8.66
C ILE A 9 -18.87 -2.48 -9.63
N ASP A 10 -19.19 -1.34 -10.26
CA ASP A 10 -20.21 -1.28 -11.29
C ASP A 10 -19.61 -1.58 -12.69
N SER A 11 -18.53 -0.88 -13.02
CA SER A 11 -17.87 -1.05 -14.31
C SER A 11 -16.44 -0.55 -14.30
N TYR A 12 -15.65 -1.00 -15.28
CA TYR A 12 -14.27 -0.60 -15.51
C TYR A 12 -14.14 0.25 -16.77
N GLY A 13 -13.35 1.33 -16.67
CA GLY A 13 -12.83 2.06 -17.82
C GLY A 13 -11.35 1.76 -18.05
N GLU A 14 -10.73 2.51 -18.94
CA GLU A 14 -9.32 2.36 -19.28
C GLU A 14 -8.38 2.74 -18.11
N ASP A 15 -8.70 3.84 -17.41
CA ASP A 15 -7.91 4.42 -16.32
C ASP A 15 -8.76 4.72 -15.05
N PHE A 16 -9.98 4.18 -14.99
CA PHE A 16 -10.90 4.40 -13.89
C PHE A 16 -11.78 3.17 -13.61
N VAL A 17 -12.41 3.19 -12.46
CA VAL A 17 -13.48 2.30 -12.06
C VAL A 17 -14.70 3.13 -11.65
N ILE A 18 -15.91 2.65 -11.93
CA ILE A 18 -17.15 3.19 -11.35
C ILE A 18 -17.51 2.33 -10.15
N LEU A 19 -17.62 2.98 -9.00
CA LEU A 19 -18.05 2.37 -7.74
C LEU A 19 -19.51 2.76 -7.49
N ASP A 20 -20.38 1.78 -7.36
CA ASP A 20 -21.71 2.00 -6.82
C ASP A 20 -21.66 2.06 -5.29
N VAL A 21 -22.07 3.19 -4.77
CA VAL A 21 -22.23 3.40 -3.33
C VAL A 21 -23.71 3.78 -3.08
N HIS A 22 -24.52 2.78 -2.76
CA HIS A 22 -25.96 2.93 -2.51
C HIS A 22 -26.73 3.59 -3.68
N GLY A 23 -26.45 3.18 -4.91
CA GLY A 23 -27.10 3.69 -6.12
C GLY A 23 -26.49 4.97 -6.70
N VAL A 24 -25.36 5.44 -6.13
CA VAL A 24 -24.58 6.55 -6.68
C VAL A 24 -23.29 6.02 -7.26
N GLY A 25 -23.10 6.18 -8.58
CA GLY A 25 -21.87 5.79 -9.28
C GLY A 25 -20.76 6.84 -9.13
N TYR A 26 -19.69 6.49 -8.42
CA TYR A 26 -18.50 7.33 -8.29
C TYR A 26 -17.45 6.91 -9.32
N LEU A 27 -17.07 7.82 -10.23
CA LEU A 27 -15.96 7.63 -11.15
C LEU A 27 -14.64 7.90 -10.40
N VAL A 28 -13.82 6.87 -10.25
CA VAL A 28 -12.58 6.89 -9.49
C VAL A 28 -11.40 6.52 -10.39
N HIS A 29 -10.50 7.46 -10.65
CA HIS A 29 -9.26 7.21 -11.39
C HIS A 29 -8.29 6.39 -10.54
N CYS A 30 -7.68 5.37 -11.14
CA CYS A 30 -6.78 4.47 -10.45
C CYS A 30 -5.48 4.25 -11.26
N SER A 31 -4.43 3.79 -10.58
CA SER A 31 -3.26 3.27 -11.27
C SER A 31 -3.60 1.96 -12.00
N ALA A 32 -2.89 1.65 -13.08
CA ALA A 32 -3.10 0.37 -13.79
C ALA A 32 -2.90 -0.83 -12.86
N ARG A 33 -1.99 -0.73 -11.91
CA ARG A 33 -1.76 -1.75 -10.88
C ARG A 33 -2.96 -1.90 -9.94
N THR A 34 -3.53 -0.79 -9.47
CA THR A 34 -4.75 -0.80 -8.67
C THR A 34 -5.88 -1.47 -9.43
N LEU A 35 -6.13 -1.08 -10.69
CA LEU A 35 -7.19 -1.66 -11.52
C LEU A 35 -7.04 -3.18 -11.70
N GLN A 36 -5.80 -3.67 -11.87
CA GLN A 36 -5.51 -5.11 -12.00
C GLN A 36 -5.76 -5.92 -10.72
N GLN A 37 -5.73 -5.27 -9.56
CA GLN A 37 -5.92 -5.90 -8.25
C GLN A 37 -7.35 -5.75 -7.73
N LEU A 38 -8.18 -4.91 -8.37
CA LEU A 38 -9.58 -4.78 -8.01
C LEU A 38 -10.36 -6.07 -8.29
N PRO A 39 -11.38 -6.38 -7.47
CA PRO A 39 -12.23 -7.55 -7.65
C PRO A 39 -13.14 -7.43 -8.88
N ALA A 40 -13.84 -8.50 -9.26
CA ALA A 40 -14.74 -8.50 -10.41
C ALA A 40 -15.93 -7.53 -10.25
N VAL A 41 -16.57 -7.18 -11.38
CA VAL A 41 -17.83 -6.43 -11.39
C VAL A 41 -18.87 -7.11 -10.49
N GLY A 42 -19.56 -6.33 -9.67
CA GLY A 42 -20.53 -6.80 -8.68
C GLY A 42 -19.94 -7.15 -7.32
N GLU A 43 -18.62 -7.19 -7.17
CA GLU A 43 -17.97 -7.47 -5.89
C GLU A 43 -17.69 -6.18 -5.10
N ALA A 44 -17.67 -6.33 -3.77
CA ALA A 44 -17.44 -5.22 -2.85
C ALA A 44 -15.95 -4.86 -2.76
N VAL A 45 -15.67 -3.56 -2.65
CA VAL A 45 -14.31 -3.04 -2.46
C VAL A 45 -14.30 -1.81 -1.56
N VAL A 46 -13.18 -1.59 -0.91
CA VAL A 46 -12.87 -0.37 -0.16
C VAL A 46 -11.67 0.31 -0.79
N LEU A 47 -11.84 1.60 -1.15
CA LEU A 47 -10.76 2.42 -1.69
C LEU A 47 -10.46 3.60 -0.78
N ALA A 48 -9.19 3.85 -0.52
CA ALA A 48 -8.72 5.12 -0.02
C ALA A 48 -8.78 6.15 -1.15
N ILE A 49 -9.38 7.32 -0.89
CA ILE A 49 -9.63 8.31 -1.93
C ILE A 49 -8.81 9.57 -1.67
N GLU A 50 -8.24 10.10 -2.75
CA GLU A 50 -7.76 11.46 -2.83
C GLU A 50 -8.69 12.27 -3.71
N THR A 51 -9.20 13.40 -3.18
CA THR A 51 -10.12 14.29 -3.89
C THR A 51 -9.37 15.50 -4.41
N HIS A 52 -9.36 15.70 -5.71
CA HIS A 52 -8.86 16.90 -6.34
C HIS A 52 -10.04 17.76 -6.81
N VAL A 53 -10.12 18.96 -6.26
CA VAL A 53 -11.12 19.96 -6.62
C VAL A 53 -10.44 21.05 -7.43
N ARG A 54 -10.99 21.35 -8.61
CA ARG A 54 -10.66 22.51 -9.44
C ARG A 54 -11.95 23.31 -9.69
N GLU A 55 -11.84 24.48 -10.26
CA GLU A 55 -13.00 25.35 -10.50
C GLU A 55 -14.11 24.68 -11.32
N ASP A 56 -13.72 23.82 -12.27
CA ASP A 56 -14.59 23.20 -13.26
C ASP A 56 -14.87 21.70 -13.01
N GLN A 57 -14.14 21.05 -12.07
CA GLN A 57 -14.24 19.61 -11.91
C GLN A 57 -13.80 19.09 -10.52
N ILE A 58 -14.44 18.01 -10.10
CA ILE A 58 -14.01 17.20 -8.97
C ILE A 58 -13.52 15.86 -9.53
N ARG A 59 -12.28 15.50 -9.24
CA ARG A 59 -11.70 14.21 -9.61
C ARG A 59 -11.37 13.40 -8.36
N LEU A 60 -11.77 12.13 -8.39
CA LEU A 60 -11.43 11.17 -7.34
C LEU A 60 -10.33 10.25 -7.84
N PHE A 61 -9.34 10.04 -7.00
CA PHE A 61 -8.25 9.09 -7.24
C PHE A 61 -8.30 8.02 -6.17
N GLY A 62 -8.34 6.74 -6.59
CA GLY A 62 -8.53 5.60 -5.70
C GLY A 62 -7.29 4.73 -5.57
N PHE A 63 -7.09 4.22 -4.35
CA PHE A 63 -5.94 3.42 -3.95
C PHE A 63 -6.40 2.28 -3.06
N LEU A 64 -5.76 1.11 -3.17
CA LEU A 64 -6.05 -0.05 -2.32
C LEU A 64 -5.53 0.13 -0.88
N SER A 65 -4.56 1.02 -0.68
CA SER A 65 -3.98 1.29 0.63
C SER A 65 -3.82 2.78 0.91
N ALA A 66 -3.81 3.15 2.20
CA ALA A 66 -3.49 4.50 2.63
C ALA A 66 -2.04 4.88 2.24
N ALA A 67 -1.12 3.92 2.24
CA ALA A 67 0.26 4.14 1.85
C ALA A 67 0.39 4.56 0.38
N GLU A 68 -0.35 3.90 -0.55
CA GLU A 68 -0.37 4.33 -1.96
C GLU A 68 -0.90 5.75 -2.12
N ARG A 69 -1.97 6.11 -1.39
CA ARG A 69 -2.51 7.47 -1.40
C ARG A 69 -1.50 8.49 -0.89
N GLU A 70 -0.77 8.19 0.19
CA GLU A 70 0.27 9.08 0.71
C GLU A 70 1.43 9.26 -0.30
N TRP A 71 1.85 8.18 -0.96
CA TRP A 71 2.84 8.28 -2.03
C TRP A 71 2.35 9.10 -3.22
N PHE A 72 1.08 8.95 -3.60
CA PHE A 72 0.47 9.78 -4.64
C PHE A 72 0.51 11.26 -4.28
N ARG A 73 0.16 11.62 -3.04
CA ARG A 73 0.25 13.01 -2.54
C ARG A 73 1.70 13.50 -2.55
N LEU A 74 2.60 12.69 -2.02
CA LEU A 74 4.00 13.04 -1.90
C LEU A 74 4.65 13.28 -3.28
N LEU A 75 4.40 12.42 -4.25
CA LEU A 75 4.88 12.58 -5.61
C LEU A 75 4.44 13.92 -6.22
N GLN A 76 3.23 14.36 -5.96
CA GLN A 76 2.69 15.60 -6.48
C GLN A 76 3.28 16.87 -5.82
N THR A 77 3.99 16.76 -4.71
CA THR A 77 4.74 17.88 -4.15
C THR A 77 5.96 18.24 -4.98
N VAL A 78 6.42 17.33 -5.85
CA VAL A 78 7.58 17.54 -6.73
C VAL A 78 7.17 18.35 -7.96
N GLN A 79 7.88 19.42 -8.24
CA GLN A 79 7.60 20.25 -9.41
C GLN A 79 7.74 19.46 -10.72
N GLY A 80 6.68 19.46 -11.52
CA GLY A 80 6.60 18.73 -12.78
C GLY A 80 5.92 17.36 -12.66
N VAL A 81 5.49 16.95 -11.46
CA VAL A 81 4.72 15.75 -11.22
C VAL A 81 3.25 16.11 -10.96
N GLY A 82 2.42 15.95 -11.98
CA GLY A 82 0.96 16.05 -11.85
C GLY A 82 0.31 14.71 -11.55
N THR A 83 -1.02 14.70 -11.41
CA THR A 83 -1.82 13.50 -11.11
C THR A 83 -1.55 12.35 -12.08
N LYS A 84 -1.50 12.64 -13.39
CA LYS A 84 -1.24 11.63 -14.43
C LYS A 84 0.13 10.98 -14.29
N VAL A 85 1.16 11.79 -14.02
CA VAL A 85 2.54 11.30 -13.84
C VAL A 85 2.66 10.52 -12.53
N ALA A 86 2.03 10.98 -11.45
CA ALA A 86 2.02 10.26 -10.18
C ALA A 86 1.36 8.87 -10.30
N LEU A 87 0.20 8.78 -11.00
CA LEU A 87 -0.44 7.49 -11.29
C LEU A 87 0.44 6.59 -12.18
N ALA A 88 1.12 7.15 -13.18
CA ALA A 88 2.02 6.39 -14.05
C ALA A 88 3.21 5.80 -13.27
N ILE A 89 3.78 6.54 -12.31
CA ILE A 89 4.83 6.06 -11.42
C ILE A 89 4.32 4.90 -10.57
N LEU A 90 3.16 5.06 -9.92
CA LEU A 90 2.55 4.01 -9.10
C LEU A 90 2.07 2.80 -9.90
N SER A 91 1.76 2.98 -11.20
CA SER A 91 1.47 1.86 -12.12
C SER A 91 2.71 1.05 -12.46
N THR A 92 3.88 1.72 -12.56
CA THR A 92 5.13 1.12 -13.01
C THR A 92 5.93 0.50 -11.86
N LEU A 93 5.99 1.18 -10.71
CA LEU A 93 6.81 0.79 -9.56
C LEU A 93 5.94 0.37 -8.38
N LYS A 94 6.33 -0.69 -7.67
CA LYS A 94 5.81 -1.00 -6.34
C LYS A 94 6.30 0.06 -5.34
N LEU A 95 5.57 0.27 -4.25
CA LEU A 95 5.96 1.26 -3.24
C LEU A 95 7.36 0.99 -2.65
N ALA A 96 7.70 -0.28 -2.43
CA ALA A 96 9.02 -0.67 -1.94
C ALA A 96 10.14 -0.34 -2.95
N ASP A 97 9.88 -0.61 -4.24
CA ASP A 97 10.84 -0.31 -5.30
C ASP A 97 11.03 1.21 -5.48
N LEU A 98 9.93 1.97 -5.39
CA LEU A 98 9.97 3.43 -5.44
C LEU A 98 10.75 4.01 -4.26
N ALA A 99 10.51 3.54 -3.04
CA ALA A 99 11.24 3.95 -1.86
C ALA A 99 12.74 3.63 -1.98
N THR A 100 13.07 2.44 -2.46
CA THR A 100 14.46 2.00 -2.72
C THR A 100 15.12 2.88 -3.78
N ALA A 101 14.45 3.14 -4.90
CA ALA A 101 14.96 4.02 -5.97
C ALA A 101 15.27 5.43 -5.46
N ILE A 102 14.40 5.98 -4.60
CA ILE A 102 14.63 7.30 -3.99
C ILE A 102 15.83 7.26 -3.02
N ALA A 103 15.90 6.26 -2.14
CA ALA A 103 16.98 6.11 -1.17
C ALA A 103 18.34 5.94 -1.85
N MET A 104 18.40 5.13 -2.92
CA MET A 104 19.61 4.86 -3.70
C MET A 104 19.89 5.91 -4.80
N ARG A 105 19.01 6.91 -4.97
CA ARG A 105 19.06 7.91 -6.05
C ARG A 105 19.08 7.29 -7.45
N ASP A 106 18.38 6.17 -7.61
CA ASP A 106 18.26 5.47 -8.90
C ASP A 106 17.22 6.17 -9.80
N LYS A 107 17.69 7.17 -10.55
CA LYS A 107 16.88 7.89 -11.53
C LYS A 107 16.40 6.99 -12.67
N ALA A 108 17.19 5.99 -13.05
CA ALA A 108 16.88 5.12 -14.17
C ALA A 108 15.62 4.29 -13.89
N MET A 109 15.45 3.83 -12.66
CA MET A 109 14.25 3.11 -12.26
C MET A 109 12.99 3.99 -12.37
N ILE A 110 13.05 5.26 -11.97
CA ILE A 110 11.91 6.18 -12.00
C ILE A 110 11.58 6.63 -13.42
N THR A 111 12.57 6.81 -14.29
CA THR A 111 12.35 7.18 -15.71
C THR A 111 11.63 6.11 -16.52
N ARG A 112 11.48 4.88 -16.00
CA ARG A 112 10.68 3.83 -16.63
C ARG A 112 9.18 4.17 -16.67
N ALA A 113 8.72 5.07 -15.79
CA ALA A 113 7.32 5.49 -15.75
C ALA A 113 7.02 6.45 -16.93
N PRO A 114 5.94 6.22 -17.70
CA PRO A 114 5.54 7.09 -18.79
C PRO A 114 5.34 8.54 -18.31
N GLY A 115 5.89 9.49 -19.06
CA GLY A 115 5.83 10.92 -18.73
C GLY A 115 6.87 11.41 -17.72
N VAL A 116 7.78 10.54 -17.28
CA VAL A 116 8.90 10.91 -16.40
C VAL A 116 10.18 11.05 -17.22
N GLY A 117 10.59 12.29 -17.42
CA GLY A 117 11.90 12.59 -18.05
C GLY A 117 13.04 12.60 -17.02
N PRO A 118 14.33 12.59 -17.48
CA PRO A 118 15.51 12.58 -16.59
C PRO A 118 15.52 13.69 -15.55
N LYS A 119 15.09 14.91 -15.92
CA LYS A 119 15.03 16.07 -15.01
C LYS A 119 13.97 15.88 -13.91
N VAL A 120 12.81 15.29 -14.24
CA VAL A 120 11.75 15.03 -13.27
C VAL A 120 12.17 13.89 -12.34
N ALA A 121 12.77 12.82 -12.87
CA ALA A 121 13.31 11.73 -12.05
C ALA A 121 14.38 12.23 -11.06
N GLU A 122 15.28 13.12 -11.51
CA GLU A 122 16.29 13.71 -10.66
C GLU A 122 15.69 14.53 -9.50
N ARG A 123 14.65 15.31 -9.79
CA ARG A 123 13.91 16.06 -8.76
C ARG A 123 13.24 15.12 -7.77
N ILE A 124 12.57 14.08 -8.26
CA ILE A 124 11.90 13.07 -7.40
C ILE A 124 12.89 12.48 -6.40
N VAL A 125 14.04 11.96 -6.86
CA VAL A 125 15.02 11.35 -5.95
C VAL A 125 15.70 12.35 -5.01
N THR A 126 15.77 13.62 -5.38
CA THR A 126 16.40 14.67 -4.57
C THR A 126 15.43 15.22 -3.53
N GLU A 127 14.22 15.61 -3.95
CA GLU A 127 13.25 16.29 -3.09
C GLU A 127 12.52 15.32 -2.13
N LEU A 128 12.40 14.03 -2.51
CA LEU A 128 11.69 13.04 -1.68
C LEU A 128 12.61 12.21 -0.79
N LYS A 129 13.93 12.35 -0.89
CA LYS A 129 14.87 11.57 -0.07
C LYS A 129 14.58 11.66 1.42
N ASP A 130 14.30 12.87 1.92
CA ASP A 130 14.08 13.14 3.34
C ASP A 130 12.57 13.15 3.73
N LYS A 131 11.68 13.01 2.74
CA LYS A 131 10.22 13.08 2.91
C LYS A 131 9.51 11.74 2.65
N SER A 132 10.27 10.71 2.25
CA SER A 132 9.70 9.40 1.99
C SER A 132 8.86 8.97 3.19
N PRO A 133 7.54 8.70 3.02
CA PRO A 133 6.72 8.19 4.12
C PRO A 133 7.45 6.98 4.66
N ALA A 134 7.61 6.95 5.98
CA ALA A 134 8.47 6.00 6.64
C ALA A 134 8.08 4.53 6.34
N LEU A 135 8.63 4.00 5.24
CA LEU A 135 9.15 2.64 5.23
C LEU A 135 10.41 2.58 6.12
N THR A 136 10.77 3.72 6.75
CA THR A 136 11.82 3.91 7.73
C THR A 136 11.32 3.40 9.07
N ALA A 137 11.57 2.17 9.31
CA ALA A 137 11.60 1.37 10.52
C ALA A 137 10.80 0.07 10.38
N VAL A 138 10.61 -0.43 9.18
CA VAL A 138 10.27 -1.84 9.06
C VAL A 138 11.61 -2.57 8.94
N ASP A 139 12.01 -3.24 10.03
CA ASP A 139 13.11 -4.21 10.06
C ASP A 139 13.07 -5.02 8.74
N PRO A 140 14.17 -5.19 8.00
CA PRO A 140 14.20 -5.98 6.76
C PRO A 140 13.54 -7.36 6.90
N ALA A 141 13.48 -7.92 8.12
CA ALA A 141 12.73 -9.12 8.45
C ALA A 141 11.20 -8.91 8.33
N VAL A 142 10.68 -7.73 8.72
CA VAL A 142 9.25 -7.39 8.64
C VAL A 142 8.82 -7.15 7.20
N VAL A 143 9.69 -6.56 6.34
CA VAL A 143 9.41 -6.40 4.90
C VAL A 143 9.30 -7.76 4.19
N ARG A 144 10.14 -8.72 4.57
CA ARG A 144 10.05 -10.08 4.04
C ARG A 144 8.77 -10.79 4.48
N LEU A 145 8.31 -10.54 5.69
CA LEU A 145 7.08 -11.14 6.24
C LEU A 145 5.82 -10.51 5.66
N SER A 146 5.76 -9.19 5.45
CA SER A 146 4.61 -8.52 4.81
C SER A 146 4.47 -8.89 3.33
N GLY A 147 5.57 -9.03 2.59
CA GLY A 147 5.57 -9.56 1.22
C GLY A 147 5.06 -11.01 1.12
N ALA A 148 5.31 -11.83 2.16
CA ALA A 148 4.80 -13.20 2.22
C ALA A 148 3.30 -13.29 2.54
N VAL A 149 2.73 -12.24 3.16
CA VAL A 149 1.28 -12.18 3.48
C VAL A 149 0.46 -11.70 2.28
N GLU A 150 1.03 -10.86 1.39
CA GLU A 150 0.36 -10.43 0.16
C GLU A 150 0.30 -11.54 -0.91
N ASP A 151 1.21 -12.52 -0.84
CA ASP A 151 1.20 -13.66 -1.74
C ASP A 151 0.31 -14.78 -1.16
N LYS A 152 -1.00 -14.69 -1.39
CA LYS A 152 -2.02 -15.68 -0.96
C LYS A 152 -1.75 -17.12 -1.47
N ARG A 153 -0.63 -17.39 -2.13
CA ARG A 153 -0.21 -18.71 -2.62
C ARG A 153 0.88 -19.38 -1.78
N ALA A 154 1.45 -18.68 -0.78
CA ALA A 154 2.37 -19.29 0.18
C ALA A 154 1.71 -19.30 1.57
N ALA A 155 0.69 -20.14 1.76
CA ALA A 155 0.16 -20.46 3.08
C ALA A 155 1.28 -21.11 3.90
N GLY A 156 1.93 -20.31 4.76
CA GLY A 156 2.93 -20.80 5.71
C GLY A 156 2.52 -20.45 7.14
N PRO A 157 3.03 -21.17 8.15
CA PRO A 157 2.68 -21.00 9.57
C PRO A 157 2.75 -19.54 10.06
N VAL A 158 3.62 -18.75 9.48
CA VAL A 158 3.81 -17.33 9.81
C VAL A 158 2.65 -16.47 9.30
N ALA A 159 2.21 -16.67 8.06
CA ALA A 159 1.10 -15.92 7.47
C ALA A 159 -0.23 -16.25 8.19
N ASP A 160 -0.42 -17.51 8.53
CA ASP A 160 -1.58 -17.96 9.31
C ASP A 160 -1.57 -17.34 10.71
N ALA A 161 -0.43 -17.26 11.37
CA ALA A 161 -0.29 -16.64 12.69
C ALA A 161 -0.58 -15.13 12.68
N VAL A 162 -0.10 -14.38 11.68
CA VAL A 162 -0.40 -12.95 11.51
C VAL A 162 -1.89 -12.75 11.26
N SER A 163 -2.49 -13.53 10.34
CA SER A 163 -3.93 -13.44 10.04
C SER A 163 -4.78 -13.73 11.27
N ALA A 164 -4.39 -14.69 12.11
CA ALA A 164 -5.10 -15.01 13.35
C ALA A 164 -5.09 -13.84 14.34
N LEU A 165 -3.95 -13.14 14.54
CA LEU A 165 -3.87 -11.97 15.41
C LEU A 165 -4.69 -10.79 14.89
N VAL A 166 -4.69 -10.56 13.57
CA VAL A 166 -5.52 -9.52 12.95
C VAL A 166 -7.01 -9.81 13.14
N ASN A 167 -7.43 -11.09 13.00
CA ASN A 167 -8.81 -11.50 13.26
C ASN A 167 -9.21 -11.39 14.74
N LEU A 168 -8.25 -11.44 15.66
CA LEU A 168 -8.45 -11.17 17.08
C LEU A 168 -8.54 -9.68 17.43
N GLY A 169 -8.39 -8.78 16.42
CA GLY A 169 -8.57 -7.34 16.58
C GLY A 169 -7.28 -6.53 16.77
N TYR A 170 -6.11 -7.15 16.64
CA TYR A 170 -4.84 -6.44 16.67
C TYR A 170 -4.55 -5.77 15.32
N GLU A 171 -3.90 -4.61 15.32
CA GLU A 171 -3.51 -3.93 14.10
C GLU A 171 -2.45 -4.76 13.33
N GLN A 172 -2.58 -4.79 12.00
CA GLN A 172 -1.70 -5.59 11.14
C GLN A 172 -0.20 -5.31 11.37
N PRO A 173 0.28 -4.04 11.50
CA PRO A 173 1.68 -3.77 11.81
C PRO A 173 2.14 -4.38 13.14
N GLN A 174 1.28 -4.32 14.15
CA GLN A 174 1.55 -4.88 15.48
C GLN A 174 1.60 -6.41 15.44
N ALA A 175 0.63 -7.04 14.77
CA ALA A 175 0.60 -8.49 14.57
C ALA A 175 1.86 -8.99 13.86
N VAL A 176 2.30 -8.31 12.80
CA VAL A 176 3.52 -8.65 12.04
C VAL A 176 4.76 -8.51 12.92
N ALA A 177 4.91 -7.42 13.67
CA ALA A 177 6.07 -7.17 14.53
C ALA A 177 6.22 -8.24 15.62
N VAL A 178 5.10 -8.61 16.25
CA VAL A 178 5.08 -9.59 17.33
C VAL A 178 5.31 -11.01 16.82
N ILE A 179 4.76 -11.39 15.67
CA ILE A 179 5.04 -12.70 15.06
C ILE A 179 6.50 -12.78 14.57
N ALA A 180 7.07 -11.69 14.06
CA ALA A 180 8.50 -11.64 13.71
C ALA A 180 9.41 -11.87 14.94
N ALA A 181 9.06 -11.33 16.11
CA ALA A 181 9.73 -11.63 17.36
C ALA A 181 9.55 -13.10 17.78
N ALA A 182 8.33 -13.62 17.68
CA ALA A 182 8.02 -15.01 18.02
C ALA A 182 8.78 -16.03 17.13
N VAL A 183 9.00 -15.73 15.86
CA VAL A 183 9.80 -16.57 14.94
C VAL A 183 11.26 -16.61 15.37
N ARG A 184 11.84 -15.48 15.82
CA ARG A 184 13.22 -15.43 16.31
C ARG A 184 13.40 -16.28 17.59
N ASP A 185 12.39 -16.27 18.46
CA ASP A 185 12.43 -17.04 19.72
C ASP A 185 12.12 -18.54 19.53
N ALA A 186 11.27 -18.87 18.54
CA ALA A 186 10.82 -20.24 18.30
C ALA A 186 11.73 -21.05 17.39
N GLY A 187 12.59 -20.40 16.59
CA GLY A 187 13.45 -21.03 15.58
C GLY A 187 12.70 -21.43 14.31
N ASP A 188 13.48 -21.79 13.27
CA ASP A 188 12.96 -22.23 11.98
C ASP A 188 12.15 -23.53 12.12
N GLY A 189 10.86 -23.49 11.71
CA GLY A 189 9.96 -24.64 11.71
C GLY A 189 8.87 -24.64 12.76
N ALA A 190 8.66 -23.51 13.48
CA ALA A 190 7.54 -23.40 14.41
C ALA A 190 6.18 -23.39 13.68
N ASP A 191 5.19 -24.13 14.20
CA ASP A 191 3.85 -24.14 13.68
C ASP A 191 3.08 -22.85 14.02
N ALA A 192 2.00 -22.56 13.28
CA ALA A 192 1.19 -21.36 13.46
C ALA A 192 0.65 -21.24 14.90
N ALA A 193 0.23 -22.34 15.50
CA ALA A 193 -0.33 -22.34 16.86
C ALA A 193 0.69 -21.93 17.92
N ARG A 194 1.96 -22.33 17.75
CA ARG A 194 3.07 -21.93 18.63
C ARG A 194 3.42 -20.46 18.44
N LEU A 195 3.45 -19.98 17.21
CA LEU A 195 3.71 -18.57 16.91
C LEU A 195 2.62 -17.65 17.46
N ILE A 196 1.34 -18.03 17.33
CA ILE A 196 0.21 -17.29 17.90
C ILE A 196 0.33 -17.19 19.42
N ARG A 197 0.62 -18.30 20.10
CA ARG A 197 0.79 -18.28 21.57
C ARG A 197 1.92 -17.38 22.04
N LEU A 198 3.05 -17.43 21.36
CA LEU A 198 4.20 -16.57 21.69
C LEU A 198 3.87 -15.10 21.41
N GLY A 199 3.21 -14.81 20.29
CA GLY A 199 2.77 -13.48 19.91
C GLY A 199 1.80 -12.87 20.94
N LEU A 200 0.79 -13.62 21.34
CA LEU A 200 -0.16 -13.17 22.38
C LEU A 200 0.52 -12.95 23.74
N LYS A 201 1.51 -13.77 24.10
CA LYS A 201 2.28 -13.60 25.33
C LYS A 201 3.09 -12.31 25.33
N GLU A 202 3.65 -11.93 24.18
CA GLU A 202 4.44 -10.70 24.03
C GLU A 202 3.52 -9.47 24.07
N LEU A 203 2.37 -9.51 23.39
CA LEU A 203 1.34 -8.47 23.45
C LEU A 203 0.83 -8.23 24.88
N ALA A 204 0.61 -9.30 25.65
CA ALA A 204 0.19 -9.19 27.04
C ALA A 204 1.24 -8.51 27.93
N ARG A 205 2.53 -8.64 27.62
CA ARG A 205 3.62 -7.98 28.34
C ARG A 205 3.72 -6.48 28.04
N GLU A 206 3.41 -6.07 26.79
CA GLU A 206 3.40 -4.66 26.40
C GLU A 206 2.25 -3.88 27.04
N VAL A 207 1.09 -4.51 27.24
CA VAL A 207 -0.09 -3.89 27.89
C VAL A 207 0.12 -3.67 29.40
N THR A 208 1.06 -4.40 30.02
CA THR A 208 1.30 -4.34 31.48
C THR A 208 2.45 -3.39 31.86
N ARG A 209 3.01 -2.67 30.91
CA ARG A 209 4.13 -1.74 31.10
C ARG A 209 3.70 -0.30 30.87
#